data_816f672f05a1b94b6a91eb4e25df7b51
#
_entry.id   816f672f05a1b94b6a91eb4e25df7b51
#
_cell.length_a   1.000
_cell.length_b   1.000
_cell.length_c   1.000
_cell.angle_alpha   90.00
_cell.angle_beta   90.00
_cell.angle_gamma   90.00
#
_symmetry.space_group_name_H-M   'P 1'
#
loop_
_entity.id
_entity.type
_entity.pdbx_description
1 polymer ?
#
loop_
_entity_poly.entity_id
_entity_poly.type
_entity_poly.pdbx_seq_one_letter_code
_entity_poly.pdbx_strand_id
1 'polypeptide(L)'
;MMFISLVHHPVYDRRGNIQTSSITTFDIHDLARSSTTYGVERLYLVHPSPLQRQVAERILGFWEVGGGKEWNPLRSQALEVTRVTASLDLAIEDATKLTGEKPVLVATTAKTKEGQTTFGQLRKNLDRPTMIILGTGWGLAPEVIDRCDLVLEPIWGPTEFNHLSVRAAGAIICDRLLGKRNI
;
A
#
# COMPACT_ATOMS: atom_id res chain seq x y z
N MET A 1 -1.04 -14.97 1.14
CA MET A 1 -0.05 -13.92 0.77
C MET A 1 -0.70 -12.55 0.82
N MET A 2 -0.01 -11.53 1.32
CA MET A 2 -0.51 -10.15 1.35
C MET A 2 0.36 -9.23 0.49
N PHE A 3 -0.31 -8.34 -0.25
CA PHE A 3 0.28 -7.30 -1.09
C PHE A 3 -0.18 -5.93 -0.59
N ILE A 4 0.62 -4.90 -0.83
CA ILE A 4 0.24 -3.50 -0.62
C ILE A 4 0.37 -2.76 -1.94
N SER A 5 -0.62 -1.95 -2.29
CA SER A 5 -0.59 -1.07 -3.44
C SER A 5 -0.80 0.37 -2.98
N LEU A 6 0.20 1.21 -3.12
CA LEU A 6 0.10 2.65 -2.88
C LEU A 6 -0.28 3.36 -4.18
N VAL A 7 -1.50 3.86 -4.23
CA VAL A 7 -2.08 4.50 -5.42
C VAL A 7 -1.94 6.01 -5.33
N HIS A 8 -1.29 6.60 -6.34
CA HIS A 8 -1.11 8.04 -6.47
C HIS A 8 -2.08 8.70 -7.46
N HIS A 9 -2.81 7.89 -8.22
CA HIS A 9 -3.86 8.30 -9.14
C HIS A 9 -4.79 7.10 -9.45
N PRO A 10 -6.10 7.29 -9.47
CA PRO A 10 -6.83 8.53 -9.11
C PRO A 10 -7.04 8.63 -7.58
N VAL A 11 -6.75 9.80 -7.05
CA VAL A 11 -7.00 10.15 -5.64
C VAL A 11 -7.70 11.50 -5.55
N TYR A 12 -8.27 11.84 -4.38
CA TYR A 12 -8.95 13.10 -4.18
C TYR A 12 -8.03 14.23 -3.73
N ASP A 13 -8.43 15.46 -4.08
CA ASP A 13 -8.01 16.69 -3.40
C ASP A 13 -9.00 17.05 -2.26
N ARG A 14 -8.74 18.16 -1.55
CA ARG A 14 -9.61 18.68 -0.48
C ARG A 14 -11.02 19.01 -0.96
N ARG A 15 -11.17 19.34 -2.24
CA ARG A 15 -12.45 19.77 -2.85
C ARG A 15 -13.23 18.61 -3.45
N GLY A 16 -12.67 17.40 -3.39
CA GLY A 16 -13.27 16.19 -3.99
C GLY A 16 -12.97 16.03 -5.48
N ASN A 17 -12.05 16.81 -6.05
CA ASN A 17 -11.64 16.62 -7.44
C ASN A 17 -10.62 15.51 -7.52
N ILE A 18 -10.65 14.76 -8.62
CA ILE A 18 -9.63 13.75 -8.91
C ILE A 18 -8.31 14.44 -9.24
N GLN A 19 -7.25 13.98 -8.60
CA GLN A 19 -5.90 14.45 -8.80
C GLN A 19 -4.88 13.32 -8.82
N THR A 20 -3.64 13.70 -9.11
CA THR A 20 -2.45 12.84 -9.00
C THR A 20 -1.53 13.41 -7.93
N SER A 21 -1.10 12.60 -6.97
CA SER A 21 -0.09 12.98 -6.00
C SER A 21 1.30 12.50 -6.43
N SER A 22 2.36 13.10 -5.90
CA SER A 22 3.73 12.67 -6.19
C SER A 22 4.17 11.52 -5.30
N ILE A 23 5.01 10.64 -5.83
CA ILE A 23 5.73 9.65 -5.03
C ILE A 23 6.80 10.40 -4.20
N THR A 24 6.87 10.12 -2.91
CA THR A 24 7.92 10.68 -2.05
C THR A 24 8.92 9.60 -1.63
N THR A 25 10.15 10.03 -1.37
CA THR A 25 11.19 9.13 -0.83
C THR A 25 10.74 8.48 0.49
N PHE A 26 9.98 9.21 1.30
CA PHE A 26 9.44 8.68 2.56
C PHE A 26 8.45 7.54 2.33
N ASP A 27 7.58 7.65 1.33
CA ASP A 27 6.62 6.59 1.00
C ASP A 27 7.35 5.30 0.63
N ILE A 28 8.39 5.41 -0.21
CA ILE A 28 9.21 4.29 -0.64
C ILE A 28 9.85 3.59 0.57
N HIS A 29 10.59 4.35 1.39
CA HIS A 29 11.38 3.77 2.47
C HIS A 29 10.53 3.25 3.63
N ASP A 30 9.54 4.01 4.08
CA ASP A 30 8.77 3.66 5.27
C ASP A 30 7.81 2.50 5.00
N LEU A 31 7.13 2.51 3.84
CA LEU A 31 6.24 1.40 3.47
C LEU A 31 7.03 0.13 3.14
N ALA A 32 8.15 0.22 2.45
CA ALA A 32 8.97 -0.96 2.16
C ALA A 32 9.48 -1.62 3.45
N ARG A 33 9.98 -0.82 4.41
CA ARG A 33 10.43 -1.35 5.70
C ARG A 33 9.30 -1.99 6.50
N SER A 34 8.14 -1.35 6.57
CA SER A 34 6.97 -1.93 7.20
C SER A 34 6.53 -3.21 6.49
N SER A 35 6.46 -3.20 5.16
CA SER A 35 6.10 -4.35 4.33
C SER A 35 7.02 -5.54 4.60
N THR A 36 8.33 -5.33 4.57
CA THR A 36 9.31 -6.39 4.82
C THR A 36 9.25 -6.91 6.26
N THR A 37 9.08 -6.02 7.25
CA THR A 37 8.96 -6.39 8.66
C THR A 37 7.78 -7.33 8.90
N TYR A 38 6.67 -7.11 8.23
CA TYR A 38 5.45 -7.91 8.41
C TYR A 38 5.27 -9.02 7.35
N GLY A 39 6.25 -9.25 6.49
CA GLY A 39 6.18 -10.33 5.51
C GLY A 39 5.18 -10.10 4.38
N VAL A 40 4.98 -8.83 4.00
CA VAL A 40 4.24 -8.47 2.78
C VAL A 40 5.05 -8.94 1.57
N GLU A 41 4.40 -9.63 0.64
CA GLU A 41 5.05 -10.24 -0.52
C GLU A 41 5.58 -9.19 -1.50
N ARG A 42 4.77 -8.18 -1.81
CA ARG A 42 5.16 -7.02 -2.64
C ARG A 42 4.47 -5.75 -2.22
N LEU A 43 5.21 -4.65 -2.31
CA LEU A 43 4.73 -3.28 -2.25
C LEU A 43 4.73 -2.69 -3.67
N TYR A 44 3.57 -2.34 -4.19
CA TYR A 44 3.44 -1.66 -5.49
C TYR A 44 3.30 -0.16 -5.29
N LEU A 45 4.16 0.61 -5.94
CA LEU A 45 4.04 2.06 -6.09
C LEU A 45 3.38 2.33 -7.44
N VAL A 46 2.12 2.73 -7.41
CA VAL A 46 1.30 2.90 -8.62
C VAL A 46 1.24 4.37 -9.01
N HIS A 47 1.79 4.70 -10.20
CA HIS A 47 1.77 6.08 -10.68
C HIS A 47 1.72 6.14 -12.21
N PRO A 48 0.77 6.89 -12.84
CA PRO A 48 0.63 6.94 -14.29
C PRO A 48 1.78 7.69 -14.98
N SER A 49 2.38 8.70 -14.33
CA SER A 49 3.45 9.49 -14.91
C SER A 49 4.76 8.69 -15.03
N PRO A 50 5.33 8.56 -16.24
CA PRO A 50 6.63 7.92 -16.43
C PRO A 50 7.75 8.59 -15.63
N LEU A 51 7.74 9.92 -15.51
CA LEU A 51 8.77 10.67 -14.78
C LEU A 51 8.75 10.33 -13.28
N GLN A 52 7.57 10.21 -12.67
CA GLN A 52 7.46 9.82 -11.26
C GLN A 52 7.95 8.38 -11.04
N ARG A 53 7.63 7.48 -11.97
CA ARG A 53 8.13 6.11 -11.91
C ARG A 53 9.65 6.05 -12.04
N GLN A 54 10.24 6.80 -12.98
CA GLN A 54 11.70 6.89 -13.12
C GLN A 54 12.39 7.41 -11.85
N VAL A 55 11.81 8.41 -11.17
CA VAL A 55 12.34 8.89 -9.87
C VAL A 55 12.33 7.77 -8.84
N ALA A 56 11.21 7.05 -8.70
CA ALA A 56 11.11 5.93 -7.77
C ALA A 56 12.10 4.81 -8.12
N GLU A 57 12.18 4.42 -9.39
CA GLU A 57 13.12 3.41 -9.89
C GLU A 57 14.58 3.80 -9.66
N ARG A 58 14.91 5.09 -9.82
CA ARG A 58 16.26 5.59 -9.54
C ARG A 58 16.62 5.51 -8.06
N ILE A 59 15.66 5.80 -7.18
CA ILE A 59 15.84 5.64 -5.73
C ILE A 59 16.07 4.16 -5.38
N LEU A 60 15.22 3.27 -5.90
CA LEU A 60 15.34 1.83 -5.67
C LEU A 60 16.67 1.29 -6.21
N GLY A 61 17.06 1.65 -7.43
CA GLY A 61 18.30 1.23 -8.06
C GLY A 61 19.56 1.66 -7.28
N PHE A 62 19.55 2.83 -6.62
CA PHE A 62 20.66 3.23 -5.74
C PHE A 62 20.86 2.24 -4.58
N TRP A 63 19.76 1.70 -4.03
CA TRP A 63 19.80 0.75 -2.93
C TRP A 63 19.98 -0.70 -3.38
N GLU A 64 19.56 -1.05 -4.58
CA GLU A 64 19.61 -2.42 -5.10
C GLU A 64 21.00 -2.78 -5.63
N VAL A 65 21.55 -1.93 -6.49
CA VAL A 65 22.82 -2.18 -7.20
C VAL A 65 23.88 -1.07 -6.98
N GLY A 66 23.50 0.01 -6.33
CA GLY A 66 24.39 1.16 -6.08
C GLY A 66 25.06 1.12 -4.71
N GLY A 67 25.75 2.23 -4.35
CA GLY A 67 26.45 2.37 -3.08
C GLY A 67 25.56 2.26 -1.82
N GLY A 68 24.25 2.37 -1.96
CA GLY A 68 23.32 2.20 -0.86
C GLY A 68 23.35 0.81 -0.24
N LYS A 69 23.56 -0.22 -1.07
CA LYS A 69 23.65 -1.62 -0.62
C LYS A 69 24.83 -1.85 0.31
N GLU A 70 25.98 -1.28 -0.02
CA GLU A 70 27.18 -1.39 0.81
C GLU A 70 27.03 -0.59 2.10
N TRP A 71 26.40 0.60 2.03
CA TRP A 71 26.23 1.46 3.19
C TRP A 71 25.23 0.89 4.21
N ASN A 72 24.07 0.40 3.76
CA ASN A 72 23.05 -0.13 4.65
C ASN A 72 22.34 -1.34 4.02
N PRO A 73 22.90 -2.56 4.19
CA PRO A 73 22.35 -3.78 3.63
C PRO A 73 20.91 -4.07 4.07
N LEU A 74 20.54 -3.75 5.33
CA LEU A 74 19.18 -3.99 5.83
C LEU A 74 18.15 -3.08 5.14
N ARG A 75 18.55 -1.86 4.80
CA ARG A 75 17.69 -0.96 4.04
C ARG A 75 17.54 -1.45 2.60
N SER A 76 18.63 -1.89 1.99
CA SER A 76 18.59 -2.52 0.67
C SER A 76 17.64 -3.69 0.66
N GLN A 77 17.79 -4.63 1.58
CA GLN A 77 16.89 -5.78 1.74
C GLN A 77 15.42 -5.37 1.91
N ALA A 78 15.15 -4.33 2.70
CA ALA A 78 13.79 -3.86 2.90
C ALA A 78 13.13 -3.34 1.62
N LEU A 79 13.91 -2.79 0.68
CA LEU A 79 13.40 -2.23 -0.57
C LEU A 79 13.15 -3.30 -1.67
N GLU A 80 13.68 -4.51 -1.52
CA GLU A 80 13.55 -5.59 -2.51
C GLU A 80 12.09 -6.00 -2.78
N VAL A 81 11.17 -5.78 -1.83
CA VAL A 81 9.74 -6.07 -2.00
C VAL A 81 9.03 -5.05 -2.89
N THR A 82 9.69 -3.91 -3.21
CA THR A 82 9.03 -2.80 -3.89
C THR A 82 9.04 -2.98 -5.40
N ARG A 83 7.91 -2.69 -6.03
CA ARG A 83 7.75 -2.65 -7.49
C ARG A 83 7.07 -1.34 -7.89
N VAL A 84 7.49 -0.79 -9.01
CA VAL A 84 6.90 0.45 -9.58
C VAL A 84 6.06 0.05 -10.78
N THR A 85 4.79 0.49 -10.82
CA THR A 85 3.86 0.14 -11.90
C THR A 85 3.12 1.37 -12.42
N ALA A 86 2.65 1.30 -13.68
CA ALA A 86 1.94 2.41 -14.29
C ALA A 86 0.47 2.48 -13.85
N SER A 87 -0.13 1.36 -13.45
CA SER A 87 -1.54 1.27 -13.07
C SER A 87 -1.77 0.21 -12.00
N LEU A 88 -2.91 0.31 -11.32
CA LEU A 88 -3.37 -0.70 -10.38
C LEU A 88 -3.62 -2.05 -11.07
N ASP A 89 -4.08 -2.03 -12.33
CA ASP A 89 -4.29 -3.26 -13.09
C ASP A 89 -3.00 -4.05 -13.30
N LEU A 90 -1.90 -3.38 -13.62
CA LEU A 90 -0.58 -4.02 -13.74
C LEU A 90 -0.09 -4.59 -12.40
N ALA A 91 -0.38 -3.93 -11.27
CA ALA A 91 -0.07 -4.46 -9.95
C ALA A 91 -0.89 -5.73 -9.65
N ILE A 92 -2.18 -5.72 -9.97
CA ILE A 92 -3.08 -6.89 -9.80
C ILE A 92 -2.62 -8.04 -10.70
N GLU A 93 -2.24 -7.74 -11.94
CA GLU A 93 -1.76 -8.75 -12.91
C GLU A 93 -0.47 -9.42 -12.43
N ASP A 94 0.48 -8.64 -11.93
CA ASP A 94 1.74 -9.16 -11.39
C ASP A 94 1.49 -10.03 -10.13
N ALA A 95 0.64 -9.58 -9.21
CA ALA A 95 0.25 -10.37 -8.04
C ALA A 95 -0.47 -11.67 -8.43
N THR A 96 -1.35 -11.61 -9.45
CA THR A 96 -2.05 -12.79 -9.98
C THR A 96 -1.08 -13.78 -10.59
N LYS A 97 -0.11 -13.32 -11.38
CA LYS A 97 0.94 -14.20 -11.95
C LYS A 97 1.77 -14.88 -10.88
N LEU A 98 2.05 -14.17 -9.78
CA LEU A 98 2.86 -14.71 -8.68
C LEU A 98 2.11 -15.77 -7.86
N THR A 99 0.81 -15.63 -7.69
CA THR A 99 0.01 -16.50 -6.81
C THR A 99 -0.82 -17.55 -7.56
N GLY A 100 -1.01 -17.37 -8.88
CA GLY A 100 -1.93 -18.17 -9.68
C GLY A 100 -3.41 -17.81 -9.50
N GLU A 101 -3.73 -16.84 -8.62
CA GLU A 101 -5.09 -16.42 -8.29
C GLU A 101 -5.17 -14.89 -8.18
N LYS A 102 -6.27 -14.28 -8.66
CA LYS A 102 -6.50 -12.85 -8.49
C LYS A 102 -6.64 -12.54 -7.00
N PRO A 103 -5.86 -11.58 -6.46
CA PRO A 103 -5.97 -11.20 -5.07
C PRO A 103 -7.32 -10.56 -4.75
N VAL A 104 -7.82 -10.78 -3.54
CA VAL A 104 -8.93 -10.02 -2.96
C VAL A 104 -8.48 -8.57 -2.80
N LEU A 105 -9.19 -7.65 -3.42
CA LEU A 105 -8.88 -6.22 -3.40
C LEU A 105 -9.57 -5.55 -2.20
N VAL A 106 -8.79 -4.93 -1.33
CA VAL A 106 -9.28 -4.29 -0.11
C VAL A 106 -8.94 -2.81 -0.13
N ALA A 107 -9.93 -1.95 -0.35
CA ALA A 107 -9.76 -0.51 -0.27
C ALA A 107 -9.61 -0.05 1.18
N THR A 108 -8.82 1.00 1.40
CA THR A 108 -8.69 1.67 2.70
C THR A 108 -9.27 3.07 2.66
N THR A 109 -9.81 3.51 3.78
CA THR A 109 -10.38 4.85 3.94
C THR A 109 -10.29 5.30 5.39
N ALA A 110 -10.21 6.61 5.62
CA ALA A 110 -10.34 7.20 6.95
C ALA A 110 -11.81 7.50 7.33
N LYS A 111 -12.76 7.20 6.42
CA LYS A 111 -14.19 7.49 6.64
C LYS A 111 -14.95 6.21 6.99
N THR A 112 -15.85 6.31 7.95
CA THR A 112 -16.81 5.24 8.23
C THR A 112 -17.84 5.16 7.10
N LYS A 113 -18.11 3.95 6.65
CA LYS A 113 -19.16 3.62 5.68
C LYS A 113 -19.86 2.36 6.14
N GLU A 114 -21.11 2.21 5.73
CA GLU A 114 -21.85 0.96 5.93
C GLU A 114 -21.21 -0.19 5.14
N GLY A 115 -21.24 -1.40 5.69
CA GLY A 115 -20.72 -2.59 5.02
C GLY A 115 -19.20 -2.76 5.03
N GLN A 116 -18.45 -1.96 5.81
CA GLN A 116 -17.01 -2.12 5.95
C GLN A 116 -16.64 -3.41 6.68
N THR A 117 -15.55 -4.03 6.22
CA THR A 117 -14.95 -5.19 6.85
C THR A 117 -14.06 -4.75 8.01
N THR A 118 -14.19 -5.40 9.18
CA THR A 118 -13.32 -5.12 10.32
C THR A 118 -11.95 -5.75 10.16
N PHE A 119 -10.94 -5.22 10.86
CA PHE A 119 -9.60 -5.84 10.91
C PHE A 119 -9.65 -7.30 11.37
N GLY A 120 -10.53 -7.59 12.35
CA GLY A 120 -10.69 -8.94 12.88
C GLY A 120 -11.28 -9.91 11.85
N GLN A 121 -12.24 -9.48 11.07
CA GLN A 121 -12.82 -10.28 9.99
C GLN A 121 -11.81 -10.52 8.87
N LEU A 122 -11.12 -9.45 8.41
CA LEU A 122 -10.14 -9.57 7.34
C LEU A 122 -8.98 -10.47 7.76
N ARG A 123 -8.46 -10.32 8.99
CA ARG A 123 -7.38 -11.16 9.52
C ARG A 123 -7.69 -12.65 9.51
N LYS A 124 -8.95 -13.03 9.77
CA LYS A 124 -9.39 -14.43 9.74
C LYS A 124 -9.51 -15.02 8.33
N ASN A 125 -9.55 -14.15 7.31
CA ASN A 125 -9.76 -14.53 5.91
C ASN A 125 -8.54 -14.21 5.02
N LEU A 126 -7.31 -14.21 5.59
CA LEU A 126 -6.06 -14.01 4.86
C LEU A 126 -5.47 -15.31 4.27
N ASP A 127 -6.26 -16.36 4.15
CA ASP A 127 -5.94 -17.63 3.49
C ASP A 127 -5.79 -17.46 1.97
N ARG A 128 -6.48 -16.49 1.38
CA ARG A 128 -6.39 -16.11 -0.03
C ARG A 128 -5.40 -14.95 -0.25
N PRO A 129 -4.80 -14.85 -1.46
CA PRO A 129 -4.04 -13.66 -1.83
C PRO A 129 -4.86 -12.39 -1.61
N THR A 130 -4.33 -11.41 -0.90
CA THR A 130 -5.05 -10.19 -0.54
C THR A 130 -4.19 -8.97 -0.85
N MET A 131 -4.75 -7.96 -1.53
CA MET A 131 -4.08 -6.71 -1.85
C MET A 131 -4.76 -5.55 -1.12
N ILE A 132 -4.03 -4.94 -0.18
CA ILE A 132 -4.46 -3.73 0.51
C ILE A 132 -4.14 -2.51 -0.36
N ILE A 133 -5.15 -1.73 -0.71
CA ILE A 133 -5.01 -0.56 -1.57
C ILE A 133 -5.05 0.70 -0.71
N LEU A 134 -3.93 1.38 -0.66
CA LEU A 134 -3.73 2.64 0.05
C LEU A 134 -3.84 3.81 -0.93
N GLY A 135 -4.59 4.83 -0.57
CA GLY A 135 -4.65 6.10 -1.30
C GLY A 135 -3.80 7.17 -0.64
N THR A 136 -3.36 8.12 -1.43
CA THR A 136 -2.68 9.34 -0.97
C THR A 136 -3.64 10.53 -0.98
N GLY A 137 -3.17 11.71 -0.59
CA GLY A 137 -3.99 12.93 -0.57
C GLY A 137 -5.19 12.80 0.38
N TRP A 138 -6.40 12.96 -0.16
CA TRP A 138 -7.66 12.87 0.59
C TRP A 138 -8.35 11.50 0.43
N GLY A 139 -7.64 10.52 -0.08
CA GLY A 139 -8.07 9.14 -0.22
C GLY A 139 -8.26 8.69 -1.66
N LEU A 140 -8.59 7.42 -1.81
CA LEU A 140 -8.87 6.78 -3.09
C LEU A 140 -10.11 7.38 -3.75
N ALA A 141 -10.08 7.57 -5.07
CA ALA A 141 -11.27 7.96 -5.84
C ALA A 141 -12.33 6.84 -5.80
N PRO A 142 -13.65 7.17 -5.94
CA PRO A 142 -14.72 6.17 -5.91
C PRO A 142 -14.49 5.05 -6.90
N GLU A 143 -14.06 5.37 -8.10
CA GLU A 143 -13.81 4.41 -9.17
C GLU A 143 -12.76 3.34 -8.79
N VAL A 144 -11.85 3.63 -7.86
CA VAL A 144 -10.93 2.64 -7.31
C VAL A 144 -11.62 1.82 -6.22
N ILE A 145 -12.38 2.48 -5.34
CA ILE A 145 -13.09 1.82 -4.24
C ILE A 145 -14.14 0.86 -4.78
N ASP A 146 -14.90 1.27 -5.80
CA ASP A 146 -16.00 0.49 -6.41
C ASP A 146 -15.49 -0.77 -7.12
N ARG A 147 -14.21 -0.82 -7.45
CA ARG A 147 -13.54 -2.01 -8.02
C ARG A 147 -13.04 -3.00 -6.97
N CYS A 148 -13.05 -2.60 -5.70
CA CYS A 148 -12.56 -3.45 -4.61
C CYS A 148 -13.64 -4.39 -4.11
N ASP A 149 -13.22 -5.59 -3.71
CA ASP A 149 -14.10 -6.60 -3.15
C ASP A 149 -14.55 -6.23 -1.73
N LEU A 150 -13.69 -5.53 -0.98
CA LEU A 150 -13.92 -5.12 0.40
C LEU A 150 -13.44 -3.68 0.63
N VAL A 151 -14.05 -3.03 1.62
CA VAL A 151 -13.58 -1.75 2.17
C VAL A 151 -13.25 -1.97 3.65
N LEU A 152 -12.02 -1.71 4.04
CA LEU A 152 -11.55 -1.90 5.41
C LEU A 152 -12.05 -0.76 6.31
N GLU A 153 -12.42 -1.09 7.54
CA GLU A 153 -12.77 -0.10 8.56
C GLU A 153 -11.61 0.89 8.82
N PRO A 154 -11.91 2.13 9.21
CA PRO A 154 -10.89 3.11 9.54
C PRO A 154 -10.02 2.70 10.75
N ILE A 155 -8.82 3.25 10.82
CA ILE A 155 -7.97 3.15 12.01
C ILE A 155 -8.43 4.24 12.99
N TRP A 156 -9.03 3.83 14.10
CA TRP A 156 -9.45 4.75 15.13
C TRP A 156 -8.43 4.88 16.25
N GLY A 157 -8.16 6.11 16.67
CA GLY A 157 -7.53 6.49 17.92
C GLY A 157 -8.57 6.93 18.97
N PRO A 158 -8.15 7.35 20.15
CA PRO A 158 -9.06 7.82 21.21
C PRO A 158 -9.58 9.24 21.01
N THR A 159 -9.17 9.94 19.95
CA THR A 159 -9.55 11.31 19.64
C THR A 159 -10.35 11.38 18.34
N GLU A 160 -11.00 12.52 18.09
CA GLU A 160 -11.70 12.78 16.82
C GLU A 160 -10.75 12.98 15.62
N PHE A 161 -9.45 13.23 15.87
CA PHE A 161 -8.47 13.42 14.83
C PHE A 161 -8.13 12.09 14.16
N ASN A 162 -8.50 11.94 12.88
CA ASN A 162 -8.29 10.71 12.10
C ASN A 162 -7.63 11.03 10.74
N HIS A 163 -6.44 11.61 10.78
CA HIS A 163 -5.64 11.95 9.60
C HIS A 163 -4.21 11.42 9.72
N LEU A 164 -4.07 10.10 9.68
CA LEU A 164 -2.77 9.46 9.64
C LEU A 164 -2.09 9.71 8.28
N SER A 165 -0.75 9.81 8.29
CA SER A 165 -0.02 9.67 7.02
C SER A 165 -0.25 8.28 6.45
N VAL A 166 -0.22 8.14 5.13
CA VAL A 166 -0.40 6.83 4.47
C VAL A 166 0.63 5.80 4.95
N ARG A 167 1.84 6.24 5.28
CA ARG A 167 2.91 5.40 5.81
C ARG A 167 2.57 4.84 7.19
N ALA A 168 2.09 5.71 8.08
CA ALA A 168 1.63 5.29 9.41
C ALA A 168 0.42 4.36 9.30
N ALA A 169 -0.55 4.70 8.45
CA ALA A 169 -1.71 3.83 8.20
C ALA A 169 -1.27 2.45 7.68
N GLY A 170 -0.39 2.40 6.68
CA GLY A 170 0.15 1.16 6.14
C GLY A 170 0.84 0.29 7.21
N ALA A 171 1.67 0.90 8.07
CA ALA A 171 2.35 0.18 9.15
C ALA A 171 1.34 -0.40 10.18
N ILE A 172 0.33 0.39 10.58
CA ILE A 172 -0.71 -0.06 11.53
C ILE A 172 -1.57 -1.17 10.90
N ILE A 173 -1.91 -1.06 9.62
CA ILE A 173 -2.65 -2.10 8.90
C ILE A 173 -1.86 -3.40 8.87
N CYS A 174 -0.56 -3.34 8.51
CA CYS A 174 0.32 -4.51 8.56
C CYS A 174 0.37 -5.14 9.96
N ASP A 175 0.54 -4.33 11.00
CA ASP A 175 0.55 -4.82 12.38
C ASP A 175 -0.77 -5.50 12.76
N ARG A 176 -1.90 -4.86 12.46
CA ARG A 176 -3.22 -5.41 12.80
C ARG A 176 -3.54 -6.70 12.07
N LEU A 177 -3.12 -6.83 10.81
CA LEU A 177 -3.42 -7.99 9.97
C LEU A 177 -2.40 -9.13 10.12
N LEU A 178 -1.10 -8.83 10.20
CA LEU A 178 -0.02 -9.81 10.13
C LEU A 178 0.80 -9.89 11.43
N GLY A 179 0.74 -8.88 12.30
CA GLY A 179 1.52 -8.84 13.53
C GLY A 179 1.27 -10.05 14.43
N LYS A 180 2.35 -10.58 15.02
CA LYS A 180 2.25 -11.64 16.04
C LYS A 180 1.55 -11.07 17.26
N ARG A 181 0.46 -11.68 17.68
CA ARG A 181 -0.23 -11.37 18.94
C ARG A 181 0.22 -12.42 19.95
N ASN A 182 1.09 -12.04 20.88
CA ASN A 182 1.29 -12.86 22.08
C ASN A 182 0.01 -12.72 22.92
N ILE A 183 -0.88 -13.69 22.81
CA ILE A 183 -2.05 -13.85 23.66
C ILE A 183 -1.63 -14.70 24.84
#